data_f878e89c06f3963e10f1cbe373802f6a
#
_entry.id   f878e89c06f3963e10f1cbe373802f6a
#
_cell.length_a   1.000
_cell.length_b   1.000
_cell.length_c   1.000
_cell.angle_alpha   90.00
_cell.angle_beta   90.00
_cell.angle_gamma   90.00
#
_symmetry.space_group_name_H-M   'P 1'
#
loop_
_entity.id
_entity.type
_entity.pdbx_description
1 polymer ?
#
loop_
_entity_poly.entity_id
_entity_poly.type
_entity_poly.pdbx_seq_one_letter_code
_entity_poly.pdbx_strand_id
1 'polypeptide(L)'
;AKRYSEQYNYSMDIVYNTIEEMIKTKKPEAVTAFGNIYDHLKIVEVCAPAGIHVMVEKPLAVSLDHAKKMEKLVDKHGIHLLTNFETTWYPTNQKAYELIQQDTIIGDLRKIVVRDGHKGPKKIGVNKEFLEWLTDPELNGGGAITDFGCYGANLLTWIMEGKKPNSVTAI
;
A
#
# COMPACT_ATOMS: atom_id res chain seq x y z
N ALA A 1 9.31 -16.82 -11.71
CA ALA A 1 9.54 -15.98 -12.88
C ALA A 1 9.21 -16.71 -14.20
N LYS A 2 9.83 -17.90 -14.48
CA LYS A 2 9.65 -18.63 -15.77
C LYS A 2 8.19 -18.87 -16.14
N ARG A 3 7.35 -19.38 -15.20
CA ARG A 3 5.90 -19.57 -15.41
C ARG A 3 5.20 -18.30 -15.90
N TYR A 4 5.52 -17.16 -15.27
CA TYR A 4 4.94 -15.86 -15.66
C TYR A 4 5.49 -15.33 -16.98
N SER A 5 6.78 -15.56 -17.27
CA SER A 5 7.37 -15.26 -18.58
C SER A 5 6.64 -15.97 -19.72
N GLU A 6 6.37 -17.26 -19.55
CA GLU A 6 5.61 -18.07 -20.51
C GLU A 6 4.13 -17.61 -20.62
N GLN A 7 3.49 -17.32 -19.47
CA GLN A 7 2.08 -16.90 -19.41
C GLN A 7 1.85 -15.51 -20.02
N TYR A 8 2.77 -14.57 -19.81
CA TYR A 8 2.62 -13.16 -20.22
C TYR A 8 3.55 -12.76 -21.36
N ASN A 9 4.25 -13.72 -21.97
CA ASN A 9 5.11 -13.55 -23.14
C ASN A 9 6.14 -12.41 -23.01
N TYR A 10 6.92 -12.42 -21.91
CA TYR A 10 8.06 -11.52 -21.75
C TYR A 10 9.38 -12.28 -21.65
N SER A 11 10.49 -11.63 -22.08
CA SER A 11 11.82 -12.24 -22.01
C SER A 11 12.31 -12.39 -20.57
N MET A 12 12.98 -13.50 -20.28
CA MET A 12 13.69 -13.69 -19.01
C MET A 12 14.87 -12.71 -18.83
N ASP A 13 15.33 -12.04 -19.87
CA ASP A 13 16.41 -11.03 -19.82
C ASP A 13 16.02 -9.77 -19.04
N ILE A 14 14.72 -9.56 -18.78
CA ILE A 14 14.22 -8.48 -17.95
C ILE A 14 13.94 -8.90 -16.52
N VAL A 15 14.26 -10.14 -16.15
CA VAL A 15 14.07 -10.69 -14.81
C VAL A 15 15.38 -10.65 -14.03
N TYR A 16 15.34 -10.07 -12.85
CA TYR A 16 16.48 -9.90 -11.95
C TYR A 16 16.25 -10.67 -10.66
N ASN A 17 17.31 -11.14 -10.01
CA ASN A 17 17.20 -11.83 -8.73
C ASN A 17 17.03 -10.86 -7.55
N THR A 18 17.53 -9.63 -7.69
CA THR A 18 17.44 -8.60 -6.66
C THR A 18 17.06 -7.25 -7.26
N ILE A 19 16.48 -6.39 -6.43
CA ILE A 19 16.13 -5.02 -6.81
C ILE A 19 17.41 -4.19 -7.09
N GLU A 20 18.48 -4.42 -6.35
CA GLU A 20 19.75 -3.74 -6.51
C GLU A 20 20.36 -4.01 -7.90
N GLU A 21 20.30 -5.27 -8.36
CA GLU A 21 20.75 -5.67 -9.68
C GLU A 21 19.90 -4.99 -10.77
N MET A 22 18.59 -5.00 -10.62
CA MET A 22 17.65 -4.37 -11.55
C MET A 22 17.90 -2.86 -11.66
N ILE A 23 18.02 -2.15 -10.55
CA ILE A 23 18.25 -0.71 -10.50
C ILE A 23 19.58 -0.35 -11.17
N LYS A 24 20.66 -1.10 -10.87
CA LYS A 24 21.99 -0.88 -11.47
C LYS A 24 21.97 -1.03 -12.99
N THR A 25 21.15 -1.99 -13.49
CA THR A 25 21.12 -2.32 -14.92
C THR A 25 20.15 -1.46 -15.69
N LYS A 26 18.96 -1.19 -15.16
CA LYS A 26 17.85 -0.53 -15.90
C LYS A 26 17.64 0.93 -15.51
N LYS A 27 18.05 1.35 -14.32
CA LYS A 27 17.90 2.73 -13.82
C LYS A 27 16.46 3.25 -14.01
N PRO A 28 15.43 2.58 -13.47
CA PRO A 28 14.05 3.00 -13.61
C PRO A 28 13.81 4.34 -12.90
N GLU A 29 12.86 5.13 -13.35
CA GLU A 29 12.41 6.34 -12.65
C GLU A 29 11.52 6.03 -11.46
N ALA A 30 10.77 4.91 -11.54
CA ALA A 30 9.88 4.45 -10.48
C ALA A 30 9.84 2.93 -10.40
N VAL A 31 9.52 2.41 -9.20
CA VAL A 31 9.36 0.98 -8.91
C VAL A 31 8.02 0.76 -8.23
N THR A 32 7.32 -0.32 -8.61
CA THR A 32 6.13 -0.80 -7.93
C THR A 32 6.44 -2.10 -7.17
N ALA A 33 6.02 -2.17 -5.90
CA ALA A 33 6.27 -3.30 -5.00
C ALA A 33 4.98 -4.05 -4.69
N PHE A 34 4.87 -5.27 -5.20
CA PHE A 34 3.73 -6.19 -5.02
C PHE A 34 4.09 -7.45 -4.22
N GLY A 35 5.17 -7.38 -3.43
CA GLY A 35 5.60 -8.44 -2.52
C GLY A 35 4.86 -8.38 -1.17
N ASN A 36 5.43 -9.07 -0.16
CA ASN A 36 4.93 -8.97 1.21
C ASN A 36 5.17 -7.59 1.80
N ILE A 37 4.41 -7.24 2.84
CA ILE A 37 4.43 -5.90 3.44
C ILE A 37 5.74 -5.61 4.19
N TYR A 38 6.35 -6.64 4.77
CA TYR A 38 7.62 -6.51 5.49
C TYR A 38 8.75 -5.95 4.60
N ASP A 39 8.79 -6.36 3.33
CA ASP A 39 9.81 -5.96 2.38
C ASP A 39 9.66 -4.52 1.86
N HIS A 40 8.53 -3.85 2.10
CA HIS A 40 8.31 -2.47 1.62
C HIS A 40 9.41 -1.51 2.10
N LEU A 41 9.81 -1.59 3.37
CA LEU A 41 10.89 -0.75 3.90
C LEU A 41 12.19 -0.99 3.15
N LYS A 42 12.60 -2.24 2.94
CA LYS A 42 13.82 -2.57 2.22
C LYS A 42 13.83 -2.01 0.80
N ILE A 43 12.69 -2.09 0.11
CA ILE A 43 12.56 -1.54 -1.24
C ILE A 43 12.78 -0.03 -1.24
N VAL A 44 12.18 0.68 -0.27
CA VAL A 44 12.39 2.14 -0.13
C VAL A 44 13.85 2.46 0.25
N GLU A 45 14.49 1.66 1.14
CA GLU A 45 15.91 1.82 1.51
C GLU A 45 16.86 1.71 0.31
N VAL A 46 16.51 0.87 -0.66
CA VAL A 46 17.32 0.69 -1.89
C VAL A 46 16.99 1.75 -2.93
N CYS A 47 15.72 2.08 -3.13
CA CYS A 47 15.28 3.00 -4.18
C CYS A 47 15.54 4.48 -3.84
N ALA A 48 15.31 4.90 -2.59
CA ALA A 48 15.39 6.31 -2.21
C ALA A 48 16.77 6.91 -2.43
N PRO A 49 17.89 6.29 -2.03
CA PRO A 49 19.22 6.84 -2.31
C PRO A 49 19.57 6.93 -3.80
N ALA A 50 18.89 6.14 -4.63
CA ALA A 50 19.04 6.16 -6.08
C ALA A 50 18.13 7.20 -6.78
N GLY A 51 17.32 7.95 -6.01
CA GLY A 51 16.37 8.93 -6.54
C GLY A 51 15.17 8.31 -7.25
N ILE A 52 14.85 7.05 -6.96
CA ILE A 52 13.79 6.28 -7.62
C ILE A 52 12.50 6.37 -6.79
N HIS A 53 11.41 6.78 -7.43
CA HIS A 53 10.09 6.82 -6.82
C HIS A 53 9.57 5.43 -6.54
N VAL A 54 8.75 5.27 -5.48
CA VAL A 54 8.24 3.95 -5.10
C VAL A 54 6.72 3.99 -4.90
N MET A 55 6.03 2.99 -5.43
CA MET A 55 4.68 2.66 -5.04
C MET A 55 4.69 1.28 -4.38
N VAL A 56 4.13 1.19 -3.19
CA VAL A 56 3.97 -0.09 -2.47
C VAL A 56 2.50 -0.49 -2.40
N GLU A 57 2.23 -1.78 -2.27
CA GLU A 57 0.89 -2.25 -1.95
C GLU A 57 0.47 -1.86 -0.53
N LYS A 58 -0.83 -1.88 -0.30
CA LYS A 58 -1.41 -1.68 1.02
C LYS A 58 -1.25 -2.94 1.91
N PRO A 59 -1.17 -2.78 3.21
CA PRO A 59 -0.88 -1.55 3.96
C PRO A 59 0.53 -1.04 3.75
N LEU A 60 0.78 0.23 4.02
CA LEU A 60 2.09 0.87 3.81
C LEU A 60 3.24 0.09 4.44
N ALA A 61 3.05 -0.40 5.66
CA ALA A 61 4.11 -1.02 6.45
C ALA A 61 3.55 -1.98 7.51
N VAL A 62 4.37 -2.92 7.95
CA VAL A 62 4.06 -3.85 9.06
C VAL A 62 4.05 -3.18 10.44
N SER A 63 4.65 -2.00 10.57
CA SER A 63 4.73 -1.28 11.84
C SER A 63 4.89 0.22 11.65
N LEU A 64 4.56 1.00 12.69
CA LEU A 64 4.78 2.44 12.73
C LEU A 64 6.27 2.80 12.61
N ASP A 65 7.18 1.97 13.13
CA ASP A 65 8.62 2.17 13.02
C ASP A 65 9.08 2.06 11.55
N HIS A 66 8.60 1.06 10.81
CA HIS A 66 8.87 0.94 9.37
C HIS A 66 8.34 2.16 8.61
N ALA A 67 7.10 2.58 8.87
CA ALA A 67 6.50 3.74 8.22
C ALA A 67 7.32 5.03 8.47
N LYS A 68 7.74 5.28 9.71
CA LYS A 68 8.59 6.44 10.06
C LYS A 68 9.98 6.40 9.42
N LYS A 69 10.56 5.21 9.25
CA LYS A 69 11.84 5.06 8.53
C LYS A 69 11.66 5.39 7.05
N MET A 70 10.60 4.90 6.42
CA MET A 70 10.29 5.22 5.03
C MET A 70 10.04 6.72 4.83
N GLU A 71 9.25 7.36 5.70
CA GLU A 71 9.02 8.81 5.69
C GLU A 71 10.35 9.60 5.70
N LYS A 72 11.26 9.27 6.64
CA LYS A 72 12.58 9.90 6.70
C LYS A 72 13.42 9.73 5.44
N LEU A 73 13.33 8.56 4.79
CA LEU A 73 14.04 8.30 3.53
C LEU A 73 13.45 9.13 2.39
N VAL A 74 12.13 9.21 2.32
CA VAL A 74 11.41 10.04 1.35
C VAL A 74 11.83 11.50 1.47
N ASP A 75 11.75 12.05 2.67
CA ASP A 75 12.11 13.46 2.94
C ASP A 75 13.59 13.73 2.63
N LYS A 76 14.47 12.82 3.04
CA LYS A 76 15.92 12.96 2.83
C LYS A 76 16.31 12.95 1.37
N HIS A 77 15.66 12.13 0.56
CA HIS A 77 16.06 11.89 -0.84
C HIS A 77 15.14 12.57 -1.87
N GLY A 78 14.03 13.19 -1.44
CA GLY A 78 13.11 13.93 -2.29
C GLY A 78 12.36 13.04 -3.29
N ILE A 79 12.11 11.78 -2.96
CA ILE A 79 11.33 10.87 -3.79
C ILE A 79 9.84 10.91 -3.44
N HIS A 80 9.00 10.40 -4.33
CA HIS A 80 7.61 10.09 -4.01
C HIS A 80 7.47 8.65 -3.53
N LEU A 81 6.72 8.46 -2.44
CA LEU A 81 6.27 7.17 -1.94
C LEU A 81 4.74 7.16 -1.95
N LEU A 82 4.17 6.24 -2.69
CA LEU A 82 2.73 6.05 -2.82
C LEU A 82 2.35 4.69 -2.20
N THR A 83 1.20 4.64 -1.54
CA THR A 83 0.58 3.38 -1.13
C THR A 83 -0.64 3.14 -2.00
N ASN A 84 -0.75 1.95 -2.59
CA ASN A 84 -1.85 1.59 -3.47
C ASN A 84 -3.11 1.24 -2.68
N PHE A 85 -3.77 2.24 -2.12
CA PHE A 85 -5.11 2.07 -1.55
C PHE A 85 -6.16 2.14 -2.66
N GLU A 86 -6.45 1.02 -3.31
CA GLU A 86 -7.34 0.96 -4.48
C GLU A 86 -8.72 1.58 -4.23
N THR A 87 -9.26 1.44 -3.02
CA THR A 87 -10.58 1.99 -2.65
C THR A 87 -10.67 3.51 -2.78
N THR A 88 -9.55 4.22 -2.67
CA THR A 88 -9.49 5.67 -2.89
C THR A 88 -9.85 6.03 -4.34
N TRP A 89 -9.54 5.15 -5.29
CA TRP A 89 -9.77 5.37 -6.72
C TRP A 89 -11.17 4.97 -7.19
N TYR A 90 -11.99 4.38 -6.34
CA TYR A 90 -13.36 4.02 -6.71
C TYR A 90 -14.17 5.28 -7.01
N PRO A 91 -14.87 5.34 -8.16
CA PRO A 91 -15.65 6.52 -8.55
C PRO A 91 -16.66 6.95 -7.50
N THR A 92 -17.23 6.01 -6.76
CA THR A 92 -18.17 6.27 -5.67
C THR A 92 -17.50 7.01 -4.50
N ASN A 93 -16.27 6.65 -4.14
CA ASN A 93 -15.51 7.31 -3.08
C ASN A 93 -15.04 8.70 -3.51
N GLN A 94 -14.61 8.84 -4.77
CA GLN A 94 -14.28 10.14 -5.36
C GLN A 94 -15.51 11.07 -5.37
N LYS A 95 -16.66 10.56 -5.77
CA LYS A 95 -17.90 11.36 -5.75
C LYS A 95 -18.35 11.72 -4.33
N ALA A 96 -18.18 10.80 -3.37
CA ALA A 96 -18.45 11.09 -1.97
C ALA A 96 -17.55 12.22 -1.44
N TYR A 97 -16.24 12.17 -1.74
CA TYR A 97 -15.31 13.23 -1.38
C TYR A 97 -15.70 14.58 -1.97
N GLU A 98 -16.03 14.63 -3.26
CA GLU A 98 -16.51 15.84 -3.95
C GLU A 98 -17.73 16.44 -3.25
N LEU A 99 -18.78 15.64 -2.99
CA LEU A 99 -20.01 16.08 -2.34
C LEU A 99 -19.77 16.58 -0.89
N ILE A 100 -18.81 16.01 -0.19
CA ILE A 100 -18.47 16.39 1.18
C ILE A 100 -17.64 17.67 1.20
N GLN A 101 -16.58 17.73 0.43
CA GLN A 101 -15.55 18.75 0.54
C GLN A 101 -15.75 19.95 -0.39
N GLN A 102 -16.25 19.72 -1.59
CA GLN A 102 -16.41 20.76 -2.60
C GLN A 102 -17.81 21.34 -2.61
N ASP A 103 -18.81 20.47 -2.65
CA ASP A 103 -20.20 20.90 -2.74
C ASP A 103 -20.83 21.21 -1.37
N THR A 104 -20.24 20.69 -0.29
CA THR A 104 -20.70 20.83 1.11
C THR A 104 -22.18 20.48 1.31
N ILE A 105 -22.72 19.62 0.45
CA ILE A 105 -24.18 19.33 0.37
C ILE A 105 -24.71 18.74 1.68
N ILE A 106 -23.88 17.97 2.42
CA ILE A 106 -24.29 17.33 3.65
C ILE A 106 -23.97 18.15 4.91
N GLY A 107 -23.38 19.35 4.74
CA GLY A 107 -22.90 20.17 5.85
C GLY A 107 -21.70 19.57 6.57
N ASP A 108 -21.49 19.97 7.82
CA ASP A 108 -20.36 19.50 8.64
C ASP A 108 -20.40 18.00 8.87
N LEU A 109 -19.30 17.33 8.59
CA LEU A 109 -19.14 15.90 8.82
C LEU A 109 -19.13 15.58 10.32
N ARG A 110 -20.07 14.78 10.80
CA ARG A 110 -20.21 14.42 12.22
C ARG A 110 -19.81 12.98 12.53
N LYS A 111 -19.96 12.09 11.56
CA LYS A 111 -19.67 10.66 11.74
C LYS A 111 -19.39 10.02 10.39
N ILE A 112 -18.37 9.18 10.35
CA ILE A 112 -18.09 8.28 9.24
C ILE A 112 -18.10 6.85 9.78
N VAL A 113 -18.72 5.94 9.06
CA VAL A 113 -18.70 4.50 9.34
C VAL A 113 -18.20 3.78 8.11
N VAL A 114 -17.08 3.09 8.25
CA VAL A 114 -16.53 2.23 7.20
C VAL A 114 -16.75 0.77 7.60
N ARG A 115 -17.30 0.00 6.69
CA ARG A 115 -17.49 -1.45 6.84
C ARG A 115 -16.89 -2.12 5.62
N ASP A 116 -15.84 -2.88 5.83
CA ASP A 116 -15.12 -3.56 4.78
C ASP A 116 -14.71 -4.95 5.23
N GLY A 117 -14.56 -5.87 4.27
CA GLY A 117 -14.13 -7.22 4.54
C GLY A 117 -14.64 -8.22 3.51
N HIS A 118 -14.13 -9.43 3.62
CA HIS A 118 -14.55 -10.57 2.78
C HIS A 118 -14.51 -11.89 3.57
N LYS A 119 -14.79 -12.99 2.88
CA LYS A 119 -14.86 -14.34 3.48
C LYS A 119 -13.51 -14.89 3.97
N GLY A 120 -12.43 -14.15 3.79
CA GLY A 120 -11.06 -14.58 4.07
C GLY A 120 -10.34 -15.13 2.84
N PRO A 121 -9.01 -15.01 2.79
CA PRO A 121 -8.22 -15.29 1.60
C PRO A 121 -8.32 -16.75 1.14
N LYS A 122 -8.40 -17.71 2.06
CA LYS A 122 -8.60 -19.12 1.73
C LYS A 122 -9.92 -19.38 1.00
N LYS A 123 -11.01 -18.74 1.46
CA LYS A 123 -12.36 -18.97 0.89
C LYS A 123 -12.56 -18.29 -0.45
N ILE A 124 -11.88 -17.19 -0.70
CA ILE A 124 -11.92 -16.51 -2.01
C ILE A 124 -10.95 -17.11 -3.03
N GLY A 125 -10.10 -18.06 -2.62
CA GLY A 125 -9.25 -18.83 -3.53
C GLY A 125 -8.02 -18.08 -4.03
N VAL A 126 -7.38 -17.27 -3.19
CA VAL A 126 -6.09 -16.65 -3.56
C VAL A 126 -5.03 -17.72 -3.82
N ASN A 127 -4.02 -17.39 -4.63
CA ASN A 127 -2.94 -18.33 -4.91
C ASN A 127 -2.14 -18.68 -3.64
N LYS A 128 -1.45 -19.81 -3.67
CA LYS A 128 -0.75 -20.36 -2.51
C LYS A 128 0.36 -19.44 -2.03
N GLU A 129 1.15 -18.92 -2.96
CA GLU A 129 2.28 -18.05 -2.67
C GLU A 129 1.85 -16.76 -1.97
N PHE A 130 0.73 -16.16 -2.39
CA PHE A 130 0.14 -15.00 -1.76
C PHE A 130 -0.43 -15.33 -0.37
N LEU A 131 -1.12 -16.48 -0.26
CA LEU A 131 -1.72 -16.91 1.00
C LEU A 131 -0.66 -17.13 2.10
N GLU A 132 0.50 -17.70 1.75
CA GLU A 132 1.56 -18.00 2.70
C GLU A 132 2.03 -16.75 3.44
N TRP A 133 2.35 -15.68 2.74
CA TRP A 133 2.81 -14.46 3.42
C TRP A 133 1.65 -13.59 3.96
N LEU A 134 0.48 -13.59 3.32
CA LEU A 134 -0.68 -12.81 3.77
C LEU A 134 -1.19 -13.27 5.14
N THR A 135 -1.06 -14.56 5.45
CA THR A 135 -1.45 -15.14 6.74
C THR A 135 -0.31 -15.24 7.75
N ASP A 136 0.87 -14.78 7.41
CA ASP A 136 2.02 -14.67 8.31
C ASP A 136 2.00 -13.30 9.01
N PRO A 137 1.93 -13.25 10.36
CA PRO A 137 1.81 -11.99 11.08
C PRO A 137 3.07 -11.12 11.01
N GLU A 138 4.25 -11.69 10.76
CA GLU A 138 5.49 -10.95 10.58
C GLU A 138 5.54 -10.31 9.19
N LEU A 139 5.24 -11.09 8.14
CA LEU A 139 5.32 -10.65 6.75
C LEU A 139 4.20 -9.68 6.36
N ASN A 140 3.02 -9.84 6.98
CA ASN A 140 1.84 -8.98 6.72
C ASN A 140 1.61 -7.90 7.79
N GLY A 141 2.27 -7.99 8.95
CA GLY A 141 2.14 -7.03 10.05
C GLY A 141 0.90 -7.19 10.91
N GLY A 142 0.02 -8.15 10.62
CA GLY A 142 -1.19 -8.42 11.41
C GLY A 142 -2.22 -9.24 10.64
N GLY A 143 -3.44 -9.26 11.17
CA GLY A 143 -4.58 -9.98 10.57
C GLY A 143 -5.54 -9.05 9.81
N ALA A 144 -6.83 -9.41 9.83
CA ALA A 144 -7.88 -8.69 9.09
C ALA A 144 -7.99 -7.19 9.45
N ILE A 145 -7.70 -6.79 10.67
CA ILE A 145 -7.71 -5.37 11.08
C ILE A 145 -6.62 -4.59 10.34
N THR A 146 -5.44 -5.17 10.19
CA THR A 146 -4.35 -4.53 9.42
C THR A 146 -4.65 -4.55 7.93
N ASP A 147 -5.05 -5.71 7.40
CA ASP A 147 -5.27 -5.92 5.97
C ASP A 147 -6.47 -5.14 5.41
N PHE A 148 -7.59 -5.06 6.15
CA PHE A 148 -8.81 -4.34 5.75
C PHE A 148 -9.03 -3.02 6.49
N GLY A 149 -8.67 -2.95 7.76
CA GLY A 149 -8.79 -1.70 8.52
C GLY A 149 -7.97 -0.56 7.96
N CYS A 150 -6.89 -0.86 7.24
CA CYS A 150 -6.08 0.15 6.55
C CYS A 150 -6.88 0.93 5.49
N TYR A 151 -7.83 0.32 4.81
CA TYR A 151 -8.71 1.03 3.85
C TYR A 151 -9.57 2.06 4.55
N GLY A 152 -10.21 1.67 5.66
CA GLY A 152 -11.00 2.60 6.47
C GLY A 152 -10.16 3.75 7.02
N ALA A 153 -8.98 3.45 7.56
CA ALA A 153 -8.05 4.46 8.08
C ALA A 153 -7.60 5.43 6.97
N ASN A 154 -7.29 4.92 5.78
CA ASN A 154 -6.93 5.73 4.62
C ASN A 154 -8.10 6.64 4.18
N LEU A 155 -9.29 6.09 3.98
CA LEU A 155 -10.46 6.86 3.57
C LEU A 155 -10.81 7.96 4.57
N LEU A 156 -10.78 7.65 5.88
CA LEU A 156 -11.00 8.63 6.94
C LEU A 156 -9.95 9.75 6.93
N THR A 157 -8.69 9.38 6.79
CA THR A 157 -7.59 10.35 6.73
C THR A 157 -7.73 11.28 5.53
N TRP A 158 -8.09 10.73 4.37
CA TRP A 158 -8.30 11.50 3.15
C TRP A 158 -9.53 12.40 3.24
N ILE A 159 -10.69 11.87 3.63
CA ILE A 159 -11.93 12.65 3.77
C ILE A 159 -11.77 13.75 4.84
N MET A 160 -11.02 13.50 5.90
CA MET A 160 -10.75 14.48 6.95
C MET A 160 -9.53 15.37 6.66
N GLU A 161 -9.00 15.34 5.43
CA GLU A 161 -7.88 16.18 4.97
C GLU A 161 -6.65 16.12 5.90
N GLY A 162 -6.33 14.92 6.38
CA GLY A 162 -5.17 14.68 7.25
C GLY A 162 -5.35 15.12 8.71
N LYS A 163 -6.53 15.50 9.13
CA LYS A 163 -6.81 15.79 10.55
C LYS A 163 -6.55 14.55 11.39
N LYS A 164 -5.73 14.72 12.43
CA LYS A 164 -5.37 13.61 13.33
C LYS A 164 -6.51 13.30 14.30
N PRO A 165 -6.76 12.03 14.63
CA PRO A 165 -7.72 11.66 15.68
C PRO A 165 -7.20 12.11 17.06
N ASN A 166 -8.10 12.52 17.94
CA ASN A 166 -7.79 12.83 19.33
C ASN A 166 -7.63 11.57 20.20
N SER A 167 -8.36 10.52 19.85
CA SER A 167 -8.31 9.22 20.54
C SER A 167 -8.67 8.08 19.59
N VAL A 168 -8.19 6.90 19.93
CA VAL A 168 -8.52 5.65 19.24
C VAL A 168 -8.90 4.61 20.29
N THR A 169 -9.99 3.89 20.07
CA THR A 169 -10.40 2.74 20.90
C THR A 169 -10.62 1.53 20.00
N ALA A 170 -10.04 0.41 20.39
CA ALA A 170 -10.29 -0.90 19.76
C ALA A 170 -11.02 -1.80 20.75
N ILE A 171 -11.99 -2.59 20.24
CA ILE A 171 -12.79 -3.53 21.02
C ILE A 171 -12.66 -4.92 20.37
#